data_980606d168bee2076618f8e0f87938e8
#
_entry.id   980606d168bee2076618f8e0f87938e8
#
_cell.length_a   1.000
_cell.length_b   1.000
_cell.length_c   1.000
_cell.angle_alpha   90.00
_cell.angle_beta   90.00
_cell.angle_gamma   90.00
#
_symmetry.space_group_name_H-M   'P 1'
#
loop_
_entity.id
_entity.type
_entity.pdbx_description
1 polymer ?
#
loop_
_entity_poly.entity_id
_entity_poly.type
_entity_poly.pdbx_seq_one_letter_code
_entity_poly.pdbx_strand_id
1 'polypeptide(L)'
;KKNQFEKIDQLVQRCCKLAIKYPDSKLFINDHWQLAIDNGAFGVHLGQEDLFNADIQSIKNSGLHLGLSSHSYWEVSRAVRYKPSYIACGPIFPTMAKMMPWITQGVQNLRYWARVLDVPTVAIGGISLSNLRTIKKSNCTGVSIIGEIVNNKDPSESFKTLEFNWKKS
;
A
#
# COMPACT_ATOMS: atom_id res chain seq x y z
N LYS A 1 22.36 8.73 12.03
CA LYS A 1 20.89 8.99 11.88
C LYS A 1 20.62 10.22 11.00
N LYS A 2 21.26 11.37 11.23
CA LYS A 2 21.06 12.62 10.44
C LYS A 2 21.33 12.41 8.95
N ASN A 3 22.43 11.76 8.60
CA ASN A 3 22.81 11.48 7.21
C ASN A 3 21.85 10.50 6.49
N GLN A 4 21.19 9.60 7.22
CA GLN A 4 20.19 8.69 6.68
C GLN A 4 18.86 9.41 6.41
N PHE A 5 18.46 10.31 7.31
CA PHE A 5 17.26 11.12 7.13
C PHE A 5 17.38 12.05 5.93
N GLU A 6 18.53 12.74 5.77
CA GLU A 6 18.80 13.58 4.60
C GLU A 6 18.74 12.81 3.26
N LYS A 7 19.20 11.56 3.25
CA LYS A 7 19.09 10.70 2.04
C LYS A 7 17.65 10.33 1.72
N ILE A 8 16.82 10.05 2.74
CA ILE A 8 15.40 9.72 2.56
C ILE A 8 14.65 10.94 2.05
N ASP A 9 14.89 12.12 2.63
CA ASP A 9 14.28 13.37 2.19
C ASP A 9 14.57 13.65 0.72
N GLN A 10 15.85 13.57 0.30
CA GLN A 10 16.24 13.74 -1.11
C GLN A 10 15.55 12.72 -2.04
N LEU A 11 15.36 11.47 -1.58
CA LEU A 11 14.65 10.46 -2.36
C LEU A 11 13.16 10.83 -2.51
N VAL A 12 12.50 11.21 -1.41
CA VAL A 12 11.10 11.65 -1.42
C VAL A 12 10.90 12.82 -2.37
N GLN A 13 11.77 13.84 -2.29
CA GLN A 13 11.73 15.00 -3.20
C GLN A 13 11.83 14.58 -4.67
N ARG A 14 12.77 13.68 -4.99
CA ARG A 14 12.92 13.16 -6.36
C ARG A 14 11.69 12.40 -6.84
N CYS A 15 11.10 11.56 -5.96
CA CYS A 15 9.87 10.82 -6.28
C CYS A 15 8.69 11.77 -6.51
N CYS A 16 8.52 12.80 -5.68
CA CYS A 16 7.45 13.78 -5.85
C CYS A 16 7.62 14.58 -7.15
N LYS A 17 8.84 15.04 -7.48
CA LYS A 17 9.14 15.69 -8.77
C LYS A 17 8.86 14.78 -9.97
N LEU A 18 9.14 13.48 -9.84
CA LEU A 18 8.84 12.51 -10.89
C LEU A 18 7.34 12.30 -11.04
N ALA A 19 6.60 12.19 -9.95
CA ALA A 19 5.15 11.98 -9.97
C ALA A 19 4.39 13.10 -10.72
N ILE A 20 4.88 14.33 -10.71
CA ILE A 20 4.30 15.43 -11.47
C ILE A 20 4.28 15.13 -12.99
N LYS A 21 5.27 14.39 -13.49
CA LYS A 21 5.36 14.02 -14.92
C LYS A 21 4.38 12.89 -15.30
N TYR A 22 3.82 12.20 -14.30
CA TYR A 22 2.92 11.06 -14.48
C TYR A 22 1.64 11.27 -13.66
N PRO A 23 0.75 12.19 -14.07
CA PRO A 23 -0.41 12.61 -13.26
C PRO A 23 -1.42 11.49 -13.01
N ASP A 24 -1.43 10.45 -13.84
CA ASP A 24 -2.28 9.26 -13.66
C ASP A 24 -1.76 8.32 -12.56
N SER A 25 -0.46 8.44 -12.20
CA SER A 25 0.15 7.67 -11.13
C SER A 25 0.07 8.44 -9.81
N LYS A 26 -0.43 7.79 -8.77
CA LYS A 26 -0.62 8.41 -7.45
C LYS A 26 0.49 7.95 -6.50
N LEU A 27 1.38 8.87 -6.12
CA LEU A 27 2.51 8.58 -5.25
C LEU A 27 2.09 8.60 -3.78
N PHE A 28 2.20 7.46 -3.12
CA PHE A 28 2.11 7.35 -1.67
C PHE A 28 3.50 7.16 -1.07
N ILE A 29 3.87 8.01 -0.11
CA ILE A 29 5.11 7.86 0.67
C ILE A 29 4.86 6.90 1.82
N ASN A 30 5.74 5.89 1.98
CA ASN A 30 5.61 4.92 3.05
C ASN A 30 6.24 5.45 4.34
N ASP A 31 5.53 5.40 5.47
CA ASP A 31 5.92 5.73 6.85
C ASP A 31 6.28 7.21 7.10
N HIS A 32 6.98 7.88 6.20
CA HIS A 32 7.51 9.24 6.38
C HIS A 32 6.47 10.33 6.10
N TRP A 33 5.45 10.42 6.95
CA TRP A 33 4.31 11.31 6.74
C TRP A 33 4.68 12.81 6.75
N GLN A 34 5.64 13.25 7.57
CA GLN A 34 6.12 14.63 7.56
C GLN A 34 6.74 14.98 6.20
N LEU A 35 7.61 14.10 5.68
CA LEU A 35 8.21 14.30 4.36
C LEU A 35 7.17 14.26 3.23
N ALA A 36 6.11 13.47 3.38
CA ALA A 36 5.00 13.45 2.44
C ALA A 36 4.28 14.80 2.40
N ILE A 37 4.03 15.41 3.57
CA ILE A 37 3.43 16.75 3.69
C ILE A 37 4.36 17.80 3.09
N ASP A 38 5.62 17.84 3.53
CA ASP A 38 6.60 18.86 3.16
C ASP A 38 6.87 18.89 1.65
N ASN A 39 6.74 17.75 0.98
CA ASN A 39 6.99 17.61 -0.45
C ASN A 39 5.73 17.52 -1.32
N GLY A 40 4.54 17.70 -0.76
CA GLY A 40 3.28 17.70 -1.49
C GLY A 40 3.00 16.38 -2.21
N ALA A 41 3.26 15.25 -1.57
CA ALA A 41 2.93 13.93 -2.12
C ALA A 41 1.41 13.78 -2.32
N PHE A 42 0.98 12.82 -3.12
CA PHE A 42 -0.44 12.51 -3.25
C PHE A 42 -1.02 11.90 -1.97
N GLY A 43 -0.24 11.08 -1.28
CA GLY A 43 -0.67 10.46 -0.05
C GLY A 43 0.48 9.85 0.75
N VAL A 44 0.12 9.30 1.89
CA VAL A 44 1.00 8.55 2.79
C VAL A 44 0.40 7.19 3.11
N HIS A 45 1.24 6.17 3.18
CA HIS A 45 0.86 4.84 3.65
C HIS A 45 1.54 4.55 4.97
N LEU A 46 0.76 4.12 5.99
CA LEU A 46 1.27 3.85 7.32
C LEU A 46 0.99 2.39 7.73
N GLY A 47 1.99 1.78 8.32
CA GLY A 47 1.84 0.55 9.09
C GLY A 47 1.15 0.81 10.44
N GLN A 48 0.79 -0.25 11.14
CA GLN A 48 0.10 -0.14 12.43
C GLN A 48 0.98 0.48 13.52
N GLU A 49 2.29 0.25 13.45
CA GLU A 49 3.27 0.85 14.39
C GLU A 49 3.44 2.35 14.14
N ASP A 50 3.52 2.75 12.87
CA ASP A 50 3.69 4.14 12.48
C ASP A 50 2.45 4.98 12.77
N LEU A 51 1.27 4.37 12.70
CA LEU A 51 0.00 5.00 13.01
C LEU A 51 -0.07 5.54 14.45
N PHE A 52 0.65 4.94 15.42
CA PHE A 52 0.69 5.43 16.79
C PHE A 52 1.45 6.75 16.94
N ASN A 53 2.45 6.98 16.08
CA ASN A 53 3.34 8.13 16.14
C ASN A 53 2.98 9.22 15.13
N ALA A 54 2.02 8.93 14.23
CA ALA A 54 1.62 9.87 13.19
C ALA A 54 0.56 10.85 13.71
N ASP A 55 0.73 12.12 13.36
CA ASP A 55 -0.32 13.12 13.51
C ASP A 55 -1.31 13.01 12.34
N ILE A 56 -2.35 12.19 12.55
CA ILE A 56 -3.39 11.95 11.55
C ILE A 56 -4.15 13.24 11.19
N GLN A 57 -4.29 14.15 12.15
CA GLN A 57 -4.98 15.42 11.89
C GLN A 57 -4.15 16.30 10.96
N SER A 58 -2.84 16.38 11.16
CA SER A 58 -1.94 17.10 10.26
C SER A 58 -1.94 16.48 8.85
N ILE A 59 -1.93 15.15 8.73
CA ILE A 59 -2.03 14.47 7.43
C ILE A 59 -3.34 14.84 6.72
N LYS A 60 -4.48 14.85 7.42
CA LYS A 60 -5.76 15.23 6.84
C LYS A 60 -5.83 16.70 6.45
N ASN A 61 -5.32 17.57 7.32
CA ASN A 61 -5.33 19.03 7.08
C ASN A 61 -4.46 19.42 5.88
N SER A 62 -3.42 18.65 5.58
CA SER A 62 -2.58 18.86 4.39
C SER A 62 -3.21 18.37 3.09
N GLY A 63 -4.38 17.72 3.16
CA GLY A 63 -5.08 17.18 1.98
C GLY A 63 -4.50 15.86 1.45
N LEU A 64 -3.56 15.22 2.17
CA LEU A 64 -2.99 13.95 1.75
C LEU A 64 -4.00 12.80 1.89
N HIS A 65 -3.97 11.90 0.93
CA HIS A 65 -4.66 10.61 1.03
C HIS A 65 -3.94 9.69 2.01
N LEU A 66 -4.69 8.99 2.87
CA LEU A 66 -4.15 8.08 3.87
C LEU A 66 -4.42 6.62 3.48
N GLY A 67 -3.37 5.83 3.28
CA GLY A 67 -3.43 4.38 3.18
C GLY A 67 -3.00 3.74 4.50
N LEU A 68 -3.65 2.65 4.91
CA LEU A 68 -3.31 1.92 6.14
C LEU A 68 -3.13 0.43 5.87
N SER A 69 -2.08 -0.16 6.43
CA SER A 69 -1.91 -1.62 6.47
C SER A 69 -2.69 -2.25 7.62
N SER A 70 -3.21 -3.45 7.41
CA SER A 70 -3.88 -4.24 8.44
C SER A 70 -3.63 -5.73 8.25
N HIS A 71 -3.37 -6.43 9.38
CA HIS A 71 -2.98 -7.85 9.40
C HIS A 71 -3.94 -8.71 10.23
N SER A 72 -4.99 -8.12 10.77
CA SER A 72 -6.00 -8.81 11.60
C SER A 72 -7.33 -8.07 11.59
N TYR A 73 -8.40 -8.71 12.03
CA TYR A 73 -9.71 -8.08 12.21
C TYR A 73 -9.66 -6.89 13.18
N TRP A 74 -8.85 -6.99 14.22
CA TRP A 74 -8.66 -5.92 15.20
C TRP A 74 -8.03 -4.67 14.55
N GLU A 75 -6.98 -4.87 13.76
CA GLU A 75 -6.30 -3.78 13.05
C GLU A 75 -7.18 -3.15 11.98
N VAL A 76 -7.94 -3.96 11.22
CA VAL A 76 -8.95 -3.45 10.27
C VAL A 76 -9.97 -2.59 10.98
N SER A 77 -10.55 -3.07 12.10
CA SER A 77 -11.55 -2.35 12.89
C SER A 77 -10.99 -1.01 13.41
N ARG A 78 -9.72 -0.98 13.83
CA ARG A 78 -9.03 0.24 14.23
C ARG A 78 -8.80 1.18 13.06
N ALA A 79 -8.31 0.65 11.93
CA ALA A 79 -7.99 1.43 10.74
C ALA A 79 -9.21 2.19 10.17
N VAL A 80 -10.37 1.57 10.13
CA VAL A 80 -11.63 2.19 9.63
C VAL A 80 -11.97 3.48 10.38
N ARG A 81 -11.65 3.56 11.67
CA ARG A 81 -11.93 4.77 12.50
C ARG A 81 -11.20 6.02 12.02
N TYR A 82 -10.10 5.84 11.33
CA TYR A 82 -9.31 6.95 10.74
C TYR A 82 -9.84 7.40 9.37
N LYS A 83 -10.87 6.73 8.83
CA LYS A 83 -11.45 7.01 7.51
C LYS A 83 -10.37 7.11 6.42
N PRO A 84 -9.55 6.05 6.21
CA PRO A 84 -8.49 6.08 5.23
C PRO A 84 -9.04 6.05 3.80
N SER A 85 -8.21 6.42 2.83
CA SER A 85 -8.52 6.31 1.41
C SER A 85 -8.53 4.87 0.92
N TYR A 86 -7.78 3.98 1.59
CA TYR A 86 -7.80 2.53 1.39
C TYR A 86 -7.19 1.80 2.58
N ILE A 87 -7.53 0.51 2.70
CA ILE A 87 -6.90 -0.41 3.66
C ILE A 87 -6.21 -1.53 2.88
N ALA A 88 -4.90 -1.69 3.10
CA ALA A 88 -4.13 -2.82 2.59
C ALA A 88 -4.23 -3.99 3.56
N CYS A 89 -4.89 -5.06 3.13
CA CYS A 89 -5.15 -6.25 3.93
C CYS A 89 -4.17 -7.37 3.57
N GLY A 90 -3.42 -7.86 4.55
CA GLY A 90 -2.44 -8.92 4.31
C GLY A 90 -1.65 -9.37 5.53
N PRO A 91 -0.65 -10.25 5.34
CA PRO A 91 -0.29 -10.87 4.07
C PRO A 91 -1.33 -11.90 3.61
N ILE A 92 -1.70 -11.86 2.33
CA ILE A 92 -2.69 -12.81 1.80
C ILE A 92 -2.07 -14.18 1.57
N PHE A 93 -0.84 -14.21 1.05
CA PHE A 93 -0.03 -15.41 0.88
C PHE A 93 1.31 -15.28 1.61
N PRO A 94 2.05 -16.38 1.83
CA PRO A 94 3.39 -16.32 2.39
C PRO A 94 4.28 -15.34 1.61
N THR A 95 5.07 -14.53 2.32
CA THR A 95 5.93 -13.52 1.71
C THR A 95 7.25 -13.39 2.45
N MET A 96 8.32 -13.13 1.71
CA MET A 96 9.65 -12.83 2.23
C MET A 96 9.98 -11.33 2.19
N ALA A 97 9.07 -10.51 1.66
CA ALA A 97 9.31 -9.06 1.49
C ALA A 97 9.48 -8.30 2.82
N LYS A 98 8.88 -8.81 3.89
CA LYS A 98 9.05 -8.31 5.25
C LYS A 98 8.92 -9.50 6.21
N MET A 99 9.87 -9.65 7.14
CA MET A 99 9.68 -10.57 8.25
C MET A 99 8.58 -10.02 9.16
N MET A 100 7.46 -10.73 9.21
CA MET A 100 6.31 -10.33 10.01
C MET A 100 5.86 -11.48 10.90
N PRO A 101 5.46 -11.21 12.15
CA PRO A 101 4.97 -12.23 13.07
C PRO A 101 3.55 -12.72 12.72
N TRP A 102 2.95 -12.16 11.68
CA TRP A 102 1.57 -12.42 11.32
C TRP A 102 1.41 -13.64 10.43
N ILE A 103 0.41 -14.46 10.74
CA ILE A 103 -0.03 -15.52 9.85
C ILE A 103 -0.69 -14.96 8.59
N THR A 104 -0.66 -15.73 7.51
CA THR A 104 -1.35 -15.36 6.28
C THR A 104 -2.86 -15.26 6.51
N GLN A 105 -3.47 -14.19 6.00
CA GLN A 105 -4.90 -13.94 6.12
C GLN A 105 -5.73 -14.76 5.14
N GLY A 106 -5.14 -15.12 4.01
CA GLY A 106 -5.82 -15.89 2.97
C GLY A 106 -6.90 -15.11 2.20
N VAL A 107 -7.33 -15.70 1.10
CA VAL A 107 -8.31 -15.07 0.19
C VAL A 107 -9.72 -15.01 0.80
N GLN A 108 -10.04 -15.89 1.75
CA GLN A 108 -11.36 -15.87 2.40
C GLN A 108 -11.54 -14.64 3.29
N ASN A 109 -10.54 -14.30 4.11
CA ASN A 109 -10.57 -13.08 4.92
C ASN A 109 -10.58 -11.83 4.03
N LEU A 110 -9.79 -11.82 2.95
CA LEU A 110 -9.79 -10.73 1.99
C LEU A 110 -11.19 -10.52 1.38
N ARG A 111 -11.85 -11.60 0.96
CA ARG A 111 -13.23 -11.54 0.43
C ARG A 111 -14.23 -11.02 1.46
N TYR A 112 -14.09 -11.43 2.70
CA TYR A 112 -14.94 -10.94 3.78
C TYR A 112 -14.74 -9.42 3.97
N TRP A 113 -13.50 -8.95 4.09
CA TRP A 113 -13.20 -7.53 4.24
C TRP A 113 -13.67 -6.71 3.04
N ALA A 114 -13.40 -7.17 1.83
CA ALA A 114 -13.87 -6.48 0.61
C ALA A 114 -15.40 -6.34 0.52
N ARG A 115 -16.14 -7.22 1.19
CA ARG A 115 -17.61 -7.17 1.25
C ARG A 115 -18.16 -6.28 2.35
N VAL A 116 -17.49 -6.23 3.51
CA VAL A 116 -18.03 -5.56 4.70
C VAL A 116 -17.49 -4.15 4.94
N LEU A 117 -16.42 -3.79 4.26
CA LEU A 117 -15.80 -2.46 4.40
C LEU A 117 -16.32 -1.52 3.30
N ASP A 118 -16.74 -0.33 3.71
CA ASP A 118 -17.08 0.76 2.78
C ASP A 118 -15.84 1.47 2.24
N VAL A 119 -14.65 1.05 2.69
CA VAL A 119 -13.34 1.60 2.29
C VAL A 119 -12.70 0.70 1.24
N PRO A 120 -12.10 1.23 0.17
CA PRO A 120 -11.35 0.46 -0.80
C PRO A 120 -10.36 -0.51 -0.15
N THR A 121 -10.44 -1.79 -0.51
CA THR A 121 -9.62 -2.85 0.05
C THR A 121 -8.54 -3.25 -0.94
N VAL A 122 -7.28 -3.23 -0.52
CA VAL A 122 -6.12 -3.61 -1.34
C VAL A 122 -5.51 -4.87 -0.77
N ALA A 123 -5.37 -5.91 -1.60
CA ALA A 123 -4.67 -7.13 -1.21
C ALA A 123 -3.15 -6.91 -1.23
N ILE A 124 -2.44 -7.36 -0.19
CA ILE A 124 -0.98 -7.25 -0.09
C ILE A 124 -0.36 -8.54 0.45
N GLY A 125 0.87 -8.81 0.06
CA GLY A 125 1.70 -9.92 0.57
C GLY A 125 1.58 -11.20 -0.24
N GLY A 126 2.71 -11.62 -0.83
CA GLY A 126 2.86 -12.86 -1.59
C GLY A 126 2.05 -12.91 -2.89
N ILE A 127 1.68 -11.75 -3.44
CA ILE A 127 0.90 -11.66 -4.68
C ILE A 127 1.85 -11.73 -5.87
N SER A 128 1.48 -12.56 -6.84
CA SER A 128 2.22 -12.84 -8.07
C SER A 128 1.26 -13.03 -9.24
N LEU A 129 1.79 -13.09 -10.45
CA LEU A 129 0.99 -13.37 -11.64
C LEU A 129 0.19 -14.68 -11.53
N SER A 130 0.76 -15.71 -10.89
CA SER A 130 0.13 -17.03 -10.77
C SER A 130 -1.11 -17.04 -9.87
N ASN A 131 -1.20 -16.15 -8.87
CA ASN A 131 -2.33 -16.09 -7.94
C ASN A 131 -3.25 -14.88 -8.13
N LEU A 132 -2.92 -13.97 -9.05
CA LEU A 132 -3.63 -12.71 -9.30
C LEU A 132 -5.12 -12.92 -9.60
N ARG A 133 -5.44 -13.93 -10.42
CA ARG A 133 -6.82 -14.29 -10.75
C ARG A 133 -7.65 -14.73 -9.54
N THR A 134 -7.01 -15.40 -8.58
CA THR A 134 -7.66 -15.82 -7.34
C THR A 134 -7.98 -14.62 -6.45
N ILE A 135 -7.05 -13.65 -6.40
CA ILE A 135 -7.25 -12.37 -5.69
C ILE A 135 -8.41 -11.58 -6.31
N LYS A 136 -8.46 -11.48 -7.63
CA LYS A 136 -9.53 -10.74 -8.33
C LYS A 136 -10.92 -11.24 -7.95
N LYS A 137 -11.10 -12.56 -7.80
CA LYS A 137 -12.36 -13.17 -7.37
C LYS A 137 -12.77 -12.82 -5.92
N SER A 138 -11.93 -12.16 -5.15
CA SER A 138 -12.30 -11.66 -3.82
C SER A 138 -13.10 -10.36 -3.85
N ASN A 139 -13.18 -9.69 -5.01
CA ASN A 139 -13.77 -8.38 -5.21
C ASN A 139 -13.05 -7.25 -4.45
N CYS A 140 -11.78 -7.44 -4.07
CA CYS A 140 -10.98 -6.34 -3.55
C CYS A 140 -10.74 -5.30 -4.67
N THR A 141 -10.54 -4.06 -4.27
CA THR A 141 -10.41 -2.91 -5.19
C THR A 141 -9.08 -2.92 -5.94
N GLY A 142 -8.02 -3.44 -5.33
CA GLY A 142 -6.68 -3.43 -5.90
C GLY A 142 -5.73 -4.44 -5.27
N VAL A 143 -4.52 -4.47 -5.81
CA VAL A 143 -3.41 -5.30 -5.31
C VAL A 143 -2.14 -4.48 -5.12
N SER A 144 -1.35 -4.82 -4.10
CA SER A 144 -0.01 -4.27 -3.87
C SER A 144 1.03 -5.35 -4.07
N ILE A 145 1.93 -5.14 -5.04
CA ILE A 145 2.91 -6.13 -5.48
C ILE A 145 4.30 -5.50 -5.44
N ILE A 146 5.26 -6.13 -4.79
CA ILE A 146 6.65 -5.68 -4.70
C ILE A 146 7.57 -6.69 -5.41
N GLY A 147 7.69 -7.88 -4.86
CA GLY A 147 8.71 -8.85 -5.27
C GLY A 147 8.62 -9.26 -6.74
N GLU A 148 7.43 -9.48 -7.26
CA GLU A 148 7.19 -9.86 -8.65
C GLU A 148 7.67 -8.78 -9.65
N ILE A 149 7.65 -7.51 -9.24
CA ILE A 149 8.09 -6.39 -10.06
C ILE A 149 9.58 -6.13 -9.82
N VAL A 150 9.97 -5.88 -8.57
CA VAL A 150 11.30 -5.37 -8.23
C VAL A 150 12.40 -6.41 -8.46
N ASN A 151 12.10 -7.70 -8.26
CA ASN A 151 13.07 -8.78 -8.46
C ASN A 151 13.08 -9.32 -9.91
N ASN A 152 12.25 -8.79 -10.79
CA ASN A 152 12.25 -9.19 -12.20
C ASN A 152 13.43 -8.56 -12.95
N LYS A 153 13.93 -9.25 -13.97
CA LYS A 153 14.97 -8.72 -14.86
C LYS A 153 14.50 -7.49 -15.63
N ASP A 154 13.22 -7.46 -16.00
CA ASP A 154 12.54 -6.30 -16.58
C ASP A 154 11.33 -5.91 -15.72
N PRO A 155 11.48 -5.01 -14.74
CA PRO A 155 10.39 -4.55 -13.90
C PRO A 155 9.25 -3.88 -14.67
N SER A 156 9.56 -3.20 -15.78
CA SER A 156 8.56 -2.52 -16.61
C SER A 156 7.65 -3.50 -17.33
N GLU A 157 8.22 -4.55 -17.91
CA GLU A 157 7.45 -5.60 -18.58
C GLU A 157 6.63 -6.43 -17.57
N SER A 158 7.23 -6.73 -16.42
CA SER A 158 6.50 -7.39 -15.33
C SER A 158 5.28 -6.58 -14.89
N PHE A 159 5.44 -5.27 -14.69
CA PHE A 159 4.32 -4.39 -14.34
C PHE A 159 3.22 -4.40 -15.40
N LYS A 160 3.56 -4.25 -16.68
CA LYS A 160 2.59 -4.27 -17.78
C LYS A 160 1.82 -5.59 -17.86
N THR A 161 2.52 -6.70 -17.67
CA THR A 161 1.92 -8.04 -17.66
C THR A 161 0.93 -8.19 -16.50
N LEU A 162 1.31 -7.75 -15.30
CA LEU A 162 0.44 -7.78 -14.12
C LEU A 162 -0.78 -6.87 -14.30
N GLU A 163 -0.58 -5.65 -14.78
CA GLU A 163 -1.67 -4.69 -15.03
C GLU A 163 -2.67 -5.23 -16.06
N PHE A 164 -2.16 -5.77 -17.18
CA PHE A 164 -3.01 -6.37 -18.21
C PHE A 164 -3.86 -7.52 -17.65
N ASN A 165 -3.24 -8.44 -16.89
CA ASN A 165 -3.95 -9.56 -16.30
C ASN A 165 -4.94 -9.11 -15.22
N TRP A 166 -4.62 -8.08 -14.45
CA TRP A 166 -5.56 -7.51 -13.48
C TRP A 166 -6.79 -6.86 -14.13
N LYS A 167 -6.61 -6.15 -15.25
CA LYS A 167 -7.71 -5.51 -15.98
C LYS A 167 -8.62 -6.51 -16.72
N LYS A 168 -8.04 -7.61 -17.20
CA LYS A 168 -8.74 -8.61 -18.03
C LYS A 168 -9.45 -9.71 -17.21
N SER A 169 -9.13 -9.86 -15.92
CA SER A 169 -9.63 -10.97 -15.06
C SER A 169 -11.05 -10.73 -14.54
#